data_db304b8c8ea46b9d3e9d1f5cd70136a2
#
_entry.id   db304b8c8ea46b9d3e9d1f5cd70136a2
#
_cell.length_a   1.000
_cell.length_b   1.000
_cell.length_c   1.000
_cell.angle_alpha   90.00
_cell.angle_beta   90.00
_cell.angle_gamma   90.00
#
_symmetry.space_group_name_H-M   'P 1'
#
loop_
_entity.id
_entity.type
_entity.pdbx_description
1 polymer ?
#
loop_
_entity_poly.entity_id
_entity_poly.type
_entity_poly.pdbx_seq_one_letter_code
_entity_poly.pdbx_strand_id
1 'polypeptide(L)'
;AQNVITSIDGATGAVSENQELVFRREGQEVFVCPTLMGGKDWEAGAYSPMSNVMFFPLRNICARQMADSTAGGLGGALYSLVTRLEVAPNTDQVGTVQAISVETGETLWTYEQRAHLRW
;
A
#
# COMPACT_ATOMS: atom_id res chain seq x y z
N ALA A 1 -0.70 -6.47 1.28
CA ALA A 1 -2.17 -6.36 1.32
C ALA A 1 -2.62 -5.07 0.65
N GLN A 2 -3.78 -5.09 -0.01
CA GLN A 2 -4.44 -3.89 -0.54
C GLN A 2 -5.96 -4.06 -0.49
N ASN A 3 -6.69 -2.98 -0.19
CA ASN A 3 -8.15 -2.93 -0.21
C ASN A 3 -8.71 -1.63 -0.82
N VAL A 4 -7.85 -0.85 -1.48
CA VAL A 4 -8.21 0.45 -2.07
C VAL A 4 -8.85 0.27 -3.45
N ILE A 5 -8.25 -0.59 -4.26
CA ILE A 5 -8.69 -0.86 -5.63
C ILE A 5 -9.46 -2.17 -5.65
N THR A 6 -10.68 -2.17 -6.17
CA THR A 6 -11.53 -3.37 -6.30
C THR A 6 -11.36 -4.05 -7.65
N SER A 7 -11.14 -3.28 -8.71
CA SER A 7 -10.86 -3.84 -10.04
C SER A 7 -10.16 -2.83 -10.95
N ILE A 8 -9.49 -3.34 -11.97
CA ILE A 8 -8.93 -2.56 -13.08
C ILE A 8 -9.43 -3.20 -14.37
N ASP A 9 -10.05 -2.41 -15.23
CA ASP A 9 -10.43 -2.85 -16.56
C ASP A 9 -9.19 -2.95 -17.45
N GLY A 10 -8.85 -4.16 -17.89
CA GLY A 10 -7.63 -4.40 -18.68
C GLY A 10 -7.65 -3.81 -20.09
N ALA A 11 -8.81 -3.46 -20.62
CA ALA A 11 -8.94 -2.89 -21.97
C ALA A 11 -8.87 -1.37 -21.96
N THR A 12 -9.44 -0.73 -20.95
CA THR A 12 -9.55 0.73 -20.86
C THR A 12 -8.62 1.37 -19.84
N GLY A 13 -8.09 0.58 -18.91
CA GLY A 13 -7.34 1.05 -17.74
C GLY A 13 -8.22 1.71 -16.66
N ALA A 14 -9.54 1.65 -16.78
CA ALA A 14 -10.44 2.23 -15.79
C ALA A 14 -10.31 1.51 -14.44
N VAL A 15 -10.19 2.30 -13.37
CA VAL A 15 -10.01 1.80 -12.00
C VAL A 15 -11.30 1.96 -11.22
N SER A 16 -11.70 0.90 -10.52
CA SER A 16 -12.78 0.94 -9.53
C SER A 16 -12.20 0.95 -8.13
N GLU A 17 -12.65 1.89 -7.31
CA GLU A 17 -12.18 2.09 -5.94
C GLU A 17 -13.15 1.48 -4.93
N ASN A 18 -12.63 1.12 -3.76
CA ASN A 18 -13.45 0.68 -2.65
C ASN A 18 -14.17 1.88 -2.01
N GLN A 19 -15.47 1.98 -2.23
CA GLN A 19 -16.30 3.08 -1.76
C GLN A 19 -16.47 3.13 -0.23
N GLU A 20 -16.16 2.05 0.48
CA GLU A 20 -16.19 2.01 1.95
C GLU A 20 -15.04 2.81 2.57
N LEU A 21 -13.96 3.05 1.81
CA LEU A 21 -12.80 3.82 2.25
C LEU A 21 -12.95 5.33 2.02
N VAL A 22 -14.00 5.76 1.33
CA VAL A 22 -14.25 7.18 1.06
C VAL A 22 -14.80 7.85 2.33
N PHE A 23 -14.08 8.85 2.83
CA PHE A 23 -14.57 9.67 3.95
C PHE A 23 -15.77 10.50 3.53
N ARG A 24 -16.88 10.35 4.23
CA ARG A 24 -18.16 11.08 3.98
C ARG A 24 -18.58 11.96 5.13
N ARG A 25 -17.95 11.80 6.31
CA ARG A 25 -18.26 12.54 7.53
C ARG A 25 -17.07 12.57 8.47
N GLU A 26 -17.04 13.59 9.31
CA GLU A 26 -16.12 13.69 10.44
C GLU A 26 -16.31 12.52 11.43
N GLY A 27 -15.23 12.06 12.03
CA GLY A 27 -15.19 10.93 12.94
C GLY A 27 -15.38 9.56 12.27
N GLN A 28 -15.53 9.50 10.96
CA GLN A 28 -15.54 8.23 10.24
C GLN A 28 -14.14 7.61 10.29
N GLU A 29 -14.07 6.37 10.79
CA GLU A 29 -12.86 5.57 10.75
C GLU A 29 -12.93 4.57 9.58
N VAL A 30 -11.82 4.43 8.86
CA VAL A 30 -11.62 3.42 7.81
C VAL A 30 -10.34 2.65 8.06
N PHE A 31 -10.32 1.37 7.67
CA PHE A 31 -9.12 0.54 7.68
C PHE A 31 -8.61 0.40 6.24
N VAL A 32 -7.45 1.01 5.96
CA VAL A 32 -6.89 1.10 4.61
C VAL A 32 -5.58 0.32 4.51
N CYS A 33 -5.44 -0.45 3.46
CA CYS A 33 -4.22 -1.16 3.07
C CYS A 33 -3.93 -0.90 1.58
N PRO A 34 -2.70 -0.53 1.22
CA PRO A 34 -1.62 -0.07 2.11
C PRO A 34 -1.94 1.28 2.74
N THR A 35 -1.03 1.79 3.58
CA THR A 35 -1.11 3.15 4.13
C THR A 35 -0.95 4.20 3.02
N LEU A 36 -1.03 5.50 3.38
CA LEU A 36 -0.71 6.63 2.50
C LEU A 36 0.70 6.53 1.88
N MET A 37 1.61 5.80 2.53
CA MET A 37 2.95 5.56 2.02
C MET A 37 2.99 4.49 0.92
N GLY A 38 1.86 3.87 0.60
CA GLY A 38 1.79 2.79 -0.38
C GLY A 38 2.38 1.46 0.09
N GLY A 39 2.20 0.43 -0.72
CA GLY A 39 2.88 -0.87 -0.56
C GLY A 39 4.32 -0.82 -1.06
N LYS A 40 4.58 0.02 -2.05
CA LYS A 40 5.90 0.43 -2.54
C LYS A 40 5.93 1.95 -2.61
N ASP A 41 6.92 2.54 -1.99
CA ASP A 41 7.19 3.96 -2.01
C ASP A 41 8.42 4.24 -2.92
N TRP A 42 9.29 5.11 -2.53
CA TRP A 42 10.48 5.53 -3.27
C TRP A 42 11.64 4.53 -3.24
N GLU A 43 11.61 3.50 -2.41
CA GLU A 43 12.65 2.49 -2.38
C GLU A 43 12.87 1.89 -3.78
N ALA A 44 14.13 1.89 -4.23
CA ALA A 44 14.45 1.44 -5.57
C ALA A 44 14.11 -0.05 -5.75
N GLY A 45 13.47 -0.38 -6.87
CA GLY A 45 13.44 -1.75 -7.38
C GLY A 45 14.67 -2.02 -8.23
N ALA A 46 14.86 -3.26 -8.61
CA ALA A 46 15.93 -3.68 -9.51
C ALA A 46 15.39 -4.56 -10.64
N TYR A 47 16.04 -4.50 -11.78
CA TYR A 47 15.74 -5.38 -12.91
C TYR A 47 16.98 -6.15 -13.31
N SER A 48 16.84 -7.46 -13.50
CA SER A 48 17.87 -8.33 -14.03
C SER A 48 17.54 -8.69 -15.49
N PRO A 49 18.27 -8.16 -16.48
CA PRO A 49 18.05 -8.53 -17.87
C PRO A 49 18.44 -9.97 -18.19
N MET A 50 19.36 -10.55 -17.42
CA MET A 50 19.79 -11.94 -17.61
C MET A 50 18.70 -12.95 -17.25
N SER A 51 17.90 -12.67 -16.23
CA SER A 51 16.80 -13.53 -15.77
C SER A 51 15.42 -13.02 -16.16
N ASN A 52 15.33 -11.83 -16.74
CA ASN A 52 14.07 -11.14 -17.05
C ASN A 52 13.14 -11.00 -15.82
N VAL A 53 13.73 -10.62 -14.69
CA VAL A 53 13.04 -10.54 -13.40
C VAL A 53 13.16 -9.14 -12.83
N MET A 54 12.06 -8.62 -12.30
CA MET A 54 12.02 -7.41 -11.48
C MET A 54 11.95 -7.76 -10.00
N PHE A 55 12.65 -6.99 -9.17
CA PHE A 55 12.68 -7.13 -7.72
C PHE A 55 12.09 -5.87 -7.09
N PHE A 56 11.07 -6.05 -6.25
CA PHE A 56 10.40 -4.95 -5.57
C PHE A 56 10.49 -5.10 -4.06
N PRO A 57 11.10 -4.12 -3.36
CA PRO A 57 10.93 -3.99 -1.91
C PRO A 57 9.52 -3.45 -1.63
N LEU A 58 8.78 -4.14 -0.79
CA LEU A 58 7.39 -3.84 -0.47
C LEU A 58 7.16 -3.77 1.04
N ARG A 59 6.05 -3.14 1.44
CA ARG A 59 5.61 -3.02 2.82
C ARG A 59 4.22 -3.61 3.01
N ASN A 60 4.03 -4.33 4.11
CA ASN A 60 2.73 -4.84 4.55
C ASN A 60 2.22 -4.03 5.76
N ILE A 61 2.07 -2.72 5.56
CA ILE A 61 1.53 -1.82 6.59
C ILE A 61 0.21 -1.25 6.12
N CYS A 62 -0.77 -1.38 6.99
CA CYS A 62 -2.09 -0.79 6.86
C CYS A 62 -2.25 0.37 7.84
N ALA A 63 -3.37 1.04 7.81
CA ALA A 63 -3.70 2.08 8.78
C ALA A 63 -5.18 2.11 9.11
N ARG A 64 -5.49 2.39 10.38
CA ARG A 64 -6.78 2.99 10.74
C ARG A 64 -6.64 4.48 10.58
N GLN A 65 -7.51 5.05 9.78
CA GLN A 65 -7.56 6.48 9.52
C GLN A 65 -8.92 7.01 9.91
N MET A 66 -8.93 8.13 10.62
CA MET A 66 -10.16 8.81 11.03
C MET A 66 -10.12 10.25 10.54
N ALA A 67 -11.19 10.68 9.90
CA ALA A 67 -11.37 12.08 9.52
C ALA A 67 -11.63 12.91 10.77
N ASP A 68 -10.79 13.92 11.03
CA ASP A 68 -10.87 14.81 12.18
C ASP A 68 -10.50 16.23 11.76
N SER A 69 -11.49 17.12 11.73
CA SER A 69 -11.29 18.52 11.35
C SER A 69 -10.43 19.31 12.34
N THR A 70 -10.24 18.79 13.57
CA THR A 70 -9.44 19.41 14.61
C THR A 70 -7.99 18.93 14.62
N ALA A 71 -7.67 17.86 13.93
CA ALA A 71 -6.31 17.37 13.77
C ALA A 71 -5.50 18.37 12.93
N GLY A 72 -5.05 19.44 13.58
CA GLY A 72 -4.32 20.53 12.95
C GLY A 72 -3.04 20.07 12.27
N GLY A 73 -3.09 19.83 10.96
CA GLY A 73 -1.92 19.62 10.14
C GLY A 73 -1.44 20.92 9.49
N LEU A 74 -0.15 21.00 9.18
CA LEU A 74 0.39 22.06 8.35
C LEU A 74 -0.32 22.07 7.01
N GLY A 75 -1.15 23.05 6.71
CA GLY A 75 -1.81 23.19 5.42
C GLY A 75 -3.33 23.13 5.41
N GLY A 76 -3.98 23.14 6.57
CA GLY A 76 -5.45 23.23 6.64
C GLY A 76 -6.15 21.92 6.22
N ALA A 77 -7.36 22.03 5.71
CA ALA A 77 -8.32 20.95 5.49
C ALA A 77 -7.86 19.70 4.71
N LEU A 78 -6.69 19.70 4.11
CA LEU A 78 -6.19 18.56 3.32
C LEU A 78 -5.61 17.40 4.15
N TYR A 79 -5.31 17.60 5.44
CA TYR A 79 -4.62 16.60 6.26
C TYR A 79 -5.23 16.38 7.64
N SER A 80 -6.54 16.55 7.74
CA SER A 80 -7.29 16.29 8.95
C SER A 80 -7.52 14.79 9.15
N LEU A 81 -6.44 14.00 9.21
CA LEU A 81 -6.52 12.57 9.44
C LEU A 81 -5.71 12.17 10.67
N VAL A 82 -6.36 11.55 11.62
CA VAL A 82 -5.68 10.77 12.66
C VAL A 82 -5.34 9.41 12.07
N THR A 83 -4.07 9.04 12.11
CA THR A 83 -3.57 7.79 11.51
C THR A 83 -2.91 6.91 12.57
N ARG A 84 -3.36 5.66 12.67
CA ARG A 84 -2.73 4.60 13.47
C ARG A 84 -2.24 3.51 12.53
N LEU A 85 -0.94 3.25 12.54
CA LEU A 85 -0.33 2.20 11.72
C LEU A 85 -0.56 0.82 12.34
N GLU A 86 -0.88 -0.16 11.50
CA GLU A 86 -1.05 -1.56 11.86
C GLU A 86 -0.36 -2.45 10.83
N VAL A 87 0.12 -3.61 11.24
CA VAL A 87 0.60 -4.63 10.30
C VAL A 87 -0.60 -5.18 9.54
N ALA A 88 -0.37 -5.55 8.28
CA ALA A 88 -1.44 -6.13 7.46
C ALA A 88 -2.06 -7.37 8.12
N PRO A 89 -3.35 -7.63 7.94
CA PRO A 89 -4.00 -8.81 8.49
C PRO A 89 -3.33 -10.11 8.06
N ASN A 90 -3.35 -11.11 8.95
CA ASN A 90 -2.85 -12.47 8.73
C ASN A 90 -1.33 -12.59 8.46
N THR A 91 -0.55 -11.60 8.86
CA THR A 91 0.91 -11.66 8.81
C THR A 91 1.52 -10.89 9.98
N ASP A 92 2.72 -11.29 10.38
CA ASP A 92 3.61 -10.52 11.27
C ASP A 92 4.81 -9.92 10.48
N GLN A 93 4.80 -10.10 9.16
CA GLN A 93 5.86 -9.66 8.27
C GLN A 93 5.56 -8.28 7.70
N VAL A 94 6.38 -7.32 8.06
CA VAL A 94 6.21 -5.90 7.70
C VAL A 94 6.85 -5.56 6.36
N GLY A 95 8.01 -6.15 6.10
CA GLY A 95 8.78 -5.95 4.87
C GLY A 95 8.78 -7.20 3.99
N THR A 96 8.69 -7.02 2.69
CA THR A 96 8.84 -8.12 1.72
C THR A 96 9.69 -7.69 0.53
N VAL A 97 10.41 -8.63 -0.08
CA VAL A 97 10.98 -8.48 -1.42
C VAL A 97 10.31 -9.49 -2.32
N GLN A 98 9.73 -9.03 -3.42
CA GLN A 98 9.16 -9.92 -4.43
C GLN A 98 10.00 -9.91 -5.71
N ALA A 99 10.24 -11.11 -6.24
CA ALA A 99 10.79 -11.31 -7.57
C ALA A 99 9.63 -11.63 -8.52
N ILE A 100 9.46 -10.81 -9.54
CA ILE A 100 8.33 -10.90 -10.48
C ILE A 100 8.88 -11.12 -11.89
N SER A 101 8.38 -12.15 -12.57
CA SER A 101 8.65 -12.36 -14.00
C SER A 101 8.12 -11.20 -14.82
N VAL A 102 8.97 -10.56 -15.61
CA VAL A 102 8.54 -9.48 -16.52
C VAL A 102 7.69 -10.03 -17.66
N GLU A 103 7.92 -11.28 -18.06
CA GLU A 103 7.19 -11.92 -19.14
C GLU A 103 5.76 -12.29 -18.75
N THR A 104 5.56 -12.82 -17.54
CA THR A 104 4.24 -13.38 -17.13
C THR A 104 3.53 -12.53 -16.09
N GLY A 105 4.25 -11.65 -15.37
CA GLY A 105 3.73 -10.92 -14.22
C GLY A 105 3.61 -11.79 -12.95
N GLU A 106 4.04 -13.05 -12.99
CA GLU A 106 3.96 -13.94 -11.85
C GLU A 106 5.05 -13.65 -10.81
N THR A 107 4.69 -13.76 -9.53
CA THR A 107 5.65 -13.73 -8.44
C THR A 107 6.39 -15.07 -8.38
N LEU A 108 7.69 -15.06 -8.68
CA LEU A 108 8.54 -16.24 -8.69
C LEU A 108 8.92 -16.67 -7.27
N TRP A 109 9.19 -15.70 -6.40
CA TRP A 109 9.44 -15.92 -4.98
C TRP A 109 9.22 -14.63 -4.18
N THR A 110 9.03 -14.80 -2.88
CA THR A 110 8.91 -13.72 -1.90
C THR A 110 9.84 -13.99 -0.73
N TYR A 111 10.61 -12.99 -0.34
CA TYR A 111 11.32 -12.95 0.93
C TYR A 111 10.56 -12.05 1.90
N GLU A 112 10.36 -12.49 3.12
CA GLU A 112 9.59 -11.78 4.14
C GLU A 112 10.42 -11.52 5.39
N GLN A 113 10.17 -10.38 6.04
CA GLN A 113 10.84 -10.00 7.30
C GLN A 113 9.94 -9.15 8.19
N ARG A 114 10.20 -9.22 9.50
CA ARG A 114 9.44 -8.47 10.53
C ARG A 114 9.76 -6.98 10.58
N ALA A 115 10.82 -6.53 9.95
CA ALA A 115 11.22 -5.15 9.91
C ALA A 115 10.94 -4.51 8.55
N HIS A 116 10.81 -3.18 8.52
CA HIS A 116 10.79 -2.45 7.26
C HIS A 116 12.11 -2.64 6.52
N LEU A 117 12.02 -2.74 5.20
CA LEU A 117 13.16 -2.49 4.34
C LEU A 117 13.40 -0.97 4.35
N ARG A 118 14.43 -0.54 5.05
CA ARG A 118 14.91 0.85 5.06
C ARG A 118 16.35 0.87 4.59
N TRP A 119 16.69 1.94 3.95
CA TRP A 119 18.05 2.38 3.61
C TRP A 119 18.60 3.25 4.70
#